data_19e557f38361190aaca0b6f4e471f43c
#
_entry.id   19e557f38361190aaca0b6f4e471f43c
#
_cell.length_a   1.000
_cell.length_b   1.000
_cell.length_c   1.000
_cell.angle_alpha   90.00
_cell.angle_beta   90.00
_cell.angle_gamma   90.00
#
_symmetry.space_group_name_H-M   'P 1'
#
loop_
_entity.id
_entity.type
_entity.pdbx_description
1 polymer ?
#
loop_
_entity_poly.entity_id
_entity_poly.type
_entity_poly.pdbx_seq_one_letter_code
_entity_poly.pdbx_strand_id
1 'polypeptide(L)'
;MRHEIRFSGFGGQGIILAAVILGRAAALYDGKHAVQTQVYGPEARGGASMSAVIIDEEPILYPEVTIPDIYVIMSQEGFERYGARAPKEAVMLIDSDMVEGRPGCTFHEIPATSEARTTLGKVIVANIVMLGALVAATGIVSDGAIEKAVLDS
;
A
#
# COMPACT_ATOMS: atom_id res chain seq x y z
N MET A 1 -7.90 16.27 4.13
CA MET A 1 -6.48 16.30 3.82
C MET A 1 -6.14 15.23 2.79
N ARG A 2 -5.38 15.59 1.78
CA ARG A 2 -5.01 14.65 0.71
C ARG A 2 -3.87 13.74 1.15
N HIS A 3 -4.08 12.44 1.03
CA HIS A 3 -3.06 11.43 1.26
C HIS A 3 -2.77 10.67 -0.02
N GLU A 4 -1.51 10.43 -0.27
CA GLU A 4 -1.05 9.68 -1.44
C GLU A 4 -0.32 8.44 -0.97
N ILE A 5 -0.85 7.26 -1.28
CA ILE A 5 -0.35 5.97 -0.83
C ILE A 5 0.21 5.22 -2.03
N ARG A 6 1.46 4.77 -1.95
CA ARG A 6 2.09 3.97 -3.00
C ARG A 6 2.37 2.56 -2.50
N PHE A 7 1.86 1.58 -3.22
CA PHE A 7 2.16 0.17 -3.00
C PHE A 7 3.18 -0.29 -4.04
N SER A 8 4.18 -1.04 -3.64
CA SER A 8 5.14 -1.63 -4.56
C SER A 8 5.54 -3.03 -4.14
N GLY A 9 5.80 -3.89 -5.13
CA GLY A 9 6.13 -5.28 -4.91
C GLY A 9 6.27 -6.02 -6.23
N PHE A 10 6.29 -7.35 -6.16
CA PHE A 10 6.30 -8.19 -7.35
C PHE A 10 4.92 -8.26 -7.98
N GLY A 11 4.86 -8.50 -9.26
CA GLY A 11 3.65 -8.96 -9.90
C GLY A 11 3.19 -10.25 -9.21
N GLY A 12 1.90 -10.37 -8.93
CA GLY A 12 1.35 -11.52 -8.22
C GLY A 12 1.27 -11.39 -6.72
N GLN A 13 1.88 -10.37 -6.12
CA GLN A 13 1.71 -10.11 -4.69
C GLN A 13 0.41 -9.38 -4.35
N GLY A 14 -0.39 -9.05 -5.35
CA GLY A 14 -1.69 -8.40 -5.14
C GLY A 14 -1.60 -6.93 -4.75
N ILE A 15 -0.57 -6.23 -5.20
CA ILE A 15 -0.42 -4.81 -4.86
C ILE A 15 -1.48 -3.93 -5.54
N ILE A 16 -1.90 -4.29 -6.75
CA ILE A 16 -2.99 -3.58 -7.42
C ILE A 16 -4.30 -3.82 -6.69
N LEU A 17 -4.56 -5.07 -6.32
CA LEU A 17 -5.75 -5.43 -5.55
C LEU A 17 -5.78 -4.70 -4.20
N ALA A 18 -4.64 -4.63 -3.51
CA ALA A 18 -4.54 -3.91 -2.25
C ALA A 18 -4.94 -2.44 -2.41
N ALA A 19 -4.45 -1.79 -3.46
CA ALA A 19 -4.80 -0.40 -3.76
C ALA A 19 -6.29 -0.24 -4.05
N VAL A 20 -6.88 -1.16 -4.82
CA VAL A 20 -8.32 -1.14 -5.11
C VAL A 20 -9.13 -1.30 -3.84
N ILE A 21 -8.76 -2.23 -2.98
CA ILE A 21 -9.46 -2.46 -1.70
C ILE A 21 -9.39 -1.22 -0.82
N LEU A 22 -8.23 -0.61 -0.71
CA LEU A 22 -8.08 0.62 0.09
C LEU A 22 -8.93 1.76 -0.46
N GLY A 23 -8.92 1.95 -1.78
CA GLY A 23 -9.74 2.96 -2.43
C GLY A 23 -11.23 2.74 -2.21
N ARG A 24 -11.68 1.49 -2.28
CA ARG A 24 -13.07 1.13 -1.99
C ARG A 24 -13.43 1.40 -0.53
N ALA A 25 -12.54 1.06 0.39
CA ALA A 25 -12.76 1.34 1.81
C ALA A 25 -13.02 2.83 2.03
N ALA A 26 -12.19 3.67 1.44
CA ALA A 26 -12.33 5.13 1.58
C ALA A 26 -13.61 5.64 0.93
N ALA A 27 -13.87 5.25 -0.32
CA ALA A 27 -14.96 5.84 -1.10
C ALA A 27 -16.33 5.27 -0.76
N LEU A 28 -16.44 3.96 -0.54
CA LEU A 28 -17.74 3.31 -0.34
C LEU A 28 -18.18 3.28 1.12
N TYR A 29 -17.22 3.26 2.06
CA TYR A 29 -17.56 3.03 3.46
C TYR A 29 -17.18 4.17 4.39
N ASP A 30 -16.23 5.03 4.01
CA ASP A 30 -15.84 6.19 4.83
C ASP A 30 -16.29 7.53 4.25
N GLY A 31 -16.99 7.52 3.13
CA GLY A 31 -17.52 8.75 2.53
C GLY A 31 -16.43 9.71 2.02
N LYS A 32 -15.26 9.21 1.69
CA LYS A 32 -14.15 10.00 1.15
C LYS A 32 -14.09 9.85 -0.36
N HIS A 33 -13.21 10.66 -0.99
CA HIS A 33 -12.92 10.51 -2.40
C HIS A 33 -11.63 9.72 -2.57
N ALA A 34 -11.57 8.85 -3.58
CA ALA A 34 -10.41 8.03 -3.85
C ALA A 34 -10.19 7.86 -5.34
N VAL A 35 -8.92 7.91 -5.76
CA VAL A 35 -8.50 7.62 -7.13
C VAL A 35 -7.35 6.64 -7.08
N GLN A 36 -7.44 5.56 -7.84
CA GLN A 36 -6.41 4.54 -7.93
C GLN A 36 -5.71 4.63 -9.27
N THR A 37 -4.38 4.57 -9.25
CA THR A 37 -3.56 4.54 -10.46
C THR A 37 -2.57 3.39 -10.37
N GLN A 38 -1.98 3.00 -11.51
CA GLN A 38 -1.00 1.93 -11.55
C GLN A 38 -0.02 2.17 -12.67
N VAL A 39 1.19 1.63 -12.53
CA VAL A 39 2.23 1.78 -13.54
C VAL A 39 2.25 0.55 -14.42
N TYR A 40 2.19 0.80 -15.71
CA TYR A 40 2.36 -0.20 -16.77
C TYR A 40 3.59 0.13 -17.58
N GLY A 41 4.08 -0.84 -18.34
CA GLY A 41 5.15 -0.64 -19.28
C GLY A 41 6.54 -0.81 -18.68
N PRO A 42 7.55 -0.06 -19.19
CA PRO A 42 8.95 -0.28 -18.81
C PRO A 42 9.23 -0.12 -17.32
N GLU A 43 8.51 0.75 -16.63
CA GLU A 43 8.70 0.98 -15.20
C GLU A 43 8.37 -0.24 -14.35
N ALA A 44 7.50 -1.12 -14.84
CA ALA A 44 7.12 -2.34 -14.13
C ALA A 44 8.07 -3.51 -14.40
N ARG A 45 9.05 -3.34 -15.28
CA ARG A 45 10.01 -4.39 -15.59
C ARG A 45 11.00 -4.60 -14.45
N GLY A 46 11.66 -5.74 -14.43
CA GLY A 46 12.64 -6.08 -13.40
C GLY A 46 12.02 -6.57 -12.11
N GLY A 47 10.76 -6.96 -12.12
CA GLY A 47 10.08 -7.54 -10.97
C GLY A 47 9.41 -6.53 -10.04
N ALA A 48 9.53 -5.25 -10.31
CA ALA A 48 8.88 -4.22 -9.50
C ALA A 48 7.59 -3.74 -10.17
N SER A 49 6.48 -3.81 -9.46
CA SER A 49 5.20 -3.24 -9.86
C SER A 49 4.82 -2.12 -8.89
N MET A 50 3.99 -1.20 -9.33
CA MET A 50 3.55 -0.08 -8.50
C MET A 50 2.07 0.18 -8.70
N SER A 51 1.38 0.46 -7.62
CA SER A 51 0.01 0.95 -7.64
C SER A 51 -0.10 2.07 -6.61
N ALA A 52 -0.98 3.02 -6.84
CA ALA A 52 -1.13 4.17 -5.95
C ALA A 52 -2.60 4.51 -5.74
N VAL A 53 -2.89 5.06 -4.57
CA VAL A 53 -4.22 5.55 -4.22
C VAL A 53 -4.09 6.95 -3.65
N ILE A 54 -4.94 7.85 -4.12
CA ILE A 54 -5.10 9.18 -3.53
C ILE A 54 -6.41 9.16 -2.76
N ILE A 55 -6.38 9.57 -1.50
CA ILE A 55 -7.57 9.63 -0.65
C ILE A 55 -7.68 11.04 -0.06
N ASP A 56 -8.87 11.63 -0.16
CA ASP A 56 -9.14 12.97 0.35
C ASP A 56 -10.61 13.08 0.76
N GLU A 57 -10.90 13.87 1.77
CA GLU A 57 -12.28 14.22 2.14
C GLU A 57 -12.94 15.09 1.09
N GLU A 58 -12.15 15.86 0.33
CA GLU A 58 -12.61 16.74 -0.73
C GLU A 58 -12.45 16.07 -2.10
N PRO A 59 -13.15 16.54 -3.13
CA PRO A 59 -12.98 16.01 -4.48
C PRO A 59 -11.53 16.12 -4.96
N ILE A 60 -11.07 15.08 -5.64
CA ILE A 60 -9.69 15.00 -6.12
C ILE A 60 -9.63 15.59 -7.51
N LEU A 61 -9.05 16.79 -7.63
CA LEU A 61 -8.96 17.52 -8.90
C LEU A 61 -7.68 17.19 -9.68
N TYR A 62 -6.68 16.63 -8.98
CA TYR A 62 -5.40 16.28 -9.58
C TYR A 62 -5.08 14.83 -9.24
N PRO A 63 -5.34 13.88 -10.18
CA PRO A 63 -5.29 12.45 -9.87
C PRO A 63 -3.91 11.82 -10.00
N GLU A 64 -2.84 12.58 -10.04
CA GLU A 64 -1.50 12.04 -10.12
C GLU A 64 -0.81 12.06 -8.76
N VAL A 65 -0.15 10.94 -8.42
CA VAL A 65 0.71 10.83 -7.25
C VAL A 65 2.09 11.34 -7.64
N THR A 66 2.51 12.45 -7.06
CA THR A 66 3.83 13.01 -7.30
C THR A 66 4.81 12.61 -6.21
N ILE A 67 4.47 12.90 -4.94
CA ILE A 67 5.28 12.56 -3.79
C ILE A 67 4.37 11.88 -2.78
N PRO A 68 4.42 10.54 -2.66
CA PRO A 68 3.60 9.84 -1.68
C PRO A 68 3.97 10.21 -0.26
N ASP A 69 2.99 10.27 0.63
CA ASP A 69 3.23 10.42 2.05
C ASP A 69 3.18 9.08 2.79
N ILE A 70 2.66 8.03 2.16
CA ILE A 70 2.61 6.69 2.72
C ILE A 70 3.10 5.69 1.67
N TYR A 71 3.99 4.79 2.09
CA TYR A 71 4.53 3.74 1.24
C TYR A 71 4.24 2.38 1.85
N VAL A 72 3.85 1.43 1.01
CA VAL A 72 3.70 0.01 1.39
C VAL A 72 4.61 -0.79 0.47
N ILE A 73 5.67 -1.35 1.01
CA ILE A 73 6.75 -1.99 0.25
C ILE A 73 6.76 -3.48 0.56
N MET A 74 6.54 -4.29 -0.48
CA MET A 74 6.41 -5.74 -0.35
C MET A 74 7.50 -6.54 -1.05
N SER A 75 8.45 -5.89 -1.70
CA SER A 75 9.60 -6.56 -2.32
C SER A 75 10.85 -5.71 -2.22
N GLN A 76 12.00 -6.38 -2.33
CA GLN A 76 13.29 -5.69 -2.31
C GLN A 76 13.44 -4.74 -3.49
N GLU A 77 13.02 -5.17 -4.68
CA GLU A 77 13.07 -4.31 -5.87
C GLU A 77 12.15 -3.11 -5.72
N GLY A 78 10.98 -3.30 -5.12
CA GLY A 78 10.06 -2.21 -4.81
C GLY A 78 10.69 -1.20 -3.86
N PHE A 79 11.40 -1.68 -2.84
CA PHE A 79 12.12 -0.81 -1.92
C PHE A 79 13.20 0.01 -2.65
N GLU A 80 14.04 -0.66 -3.43
CA GLU A 80 15.14 -0.01 -4.14
C GLU A 80 14.65 1.01 -5.16
N ARG A 81 13.56 0.70 -5.84
CA ARG A 81 13.03 1.55 -6.90
C ARG A 81 12.17 2.70 -6.38
N TYR A 82 11.32 2.45 -5.38
CA TYR A 82 10.31 3.42 -4.92
C TYR A 82 10.49 3.86 -3.47
N GLY A 83 11.00 3.00 -2.61
CA GLY A 83 11.05 3.27 -1.17
C GLY A 83 12.32 3.93 -0.67
N ALA A 84 13.45 3.65 -1.30
CA ALA A 84 14.75 4.11 -0.80
C ALA A 84 14.89 5.65 -0.77
N ARG A 85 14.11 6.34 -1.60
CA ARG A 85 14.14 7.81 -1.72
C ARG A 85 12.93 8.47 -1.09
N ALA A 86 12.20 7.77 -0.24
CA ALA A 86 11.02 8.34 0.40
C ALA A 86 11.39 9.60 1.19
N PRO A 87 10.54 10.64 1.14
CA PRO A 87 10.78 11.86 1.93
C PRO A 87 10.84 11.55 3.42
N LYS A 88 11.58 12.38 4.15
CA LYS A 88 11.73 12.25 5.59
C LYS A 88 10.40 12.25 6.34
N GLU A 89 9.41 12.97 5.82
CA GLU A 89 8.09 13.12 6.42
C GLU A 89 7.15 11.96 6.13
N ALA A 90 7.52 11.05 5.23
CA ALA A 90 6.69 9.91 4.86
C ALA A 90 6.62 8.86 5.96
N VAL A 91 5.62 8.00 5.85
CA VAL A 91 5.49 6.78 6.66
C VAL A 91 5.59 5.58 5.74
N MET A 92 6.38 4.59 6.11
CA MET A 92 6.59 3.40 5.29
C MET A 92 6.26 2.14 6.06
N LEU A 93 5.53 1.23 5.42
CA LEU A 93 5.31 -0.12 5.93
C LEU A 93 6.09 -1.08 5.04
N ILE A 94 6.87 -1.94 5.65
CA ILE A 94 7.79 -2.84 4.96
C ILE A 94 7.47 -4.26 5.36
N ASP A 95 7.32 -5.15 4.35
CA ASP A 95 7.25 -6.58 4.63
C ASP A 95 8.67 -7.05 4.97
N SER A 96 8.95 -7.25 6.25
CA SER A 96 10.27 -7.56 6.75
C SER A 96 10.80 -8.93 6.31
N ASP A 97 9.90 -9.81 5.85
CA ASP A 97 10.31 -11.11 5.31
C ASP A 97 10.89 -11.00 3.89
N MET A 98 10.54 -9.92 3.18
CA MET A 98 10.89 -9.76 1.77
C MET A 98 11.85 -8.61 1.51
N VAL A 99 12.03 -7.71 2.46
CA VAL A 99 12.77 -6.46 2.26
C VAL A 99 13.84 -6.30 3.32
N GLU A 100 15.06 -6.03 2.86
CA GLU A 100 16.16 -5.59 3.71
C GLU A 100 16.46 -4.14 3.36
N GLY A 101 16.49 -3.28 4.36
CA GLY A 101 16.81 -1.87 4.16
C GLY A 101 16.13 -1.00 5.19
N ARG A 102 16.65 0.21 5.34
CA ARG A 102 16.13 1.19 6.27
C ARG A 102 15.96 2.51 5.54
N PRO A 103 14.71 2.97 5.37
CA PRO A 103 14.47 4.27 4.76
C PRO A 103 14.84 5.40 5.70
N GLY A 104 14.97 6.61 5.17
CA GLY A 104 15.22 7.81 5.95
C GLY A 104 13.96 8.43 6.55
N CYS A 105 12.86 7.70 6.63
CA CYS A 105 11.58 8.17 7.17
C CYS A 105 11.12 7.24 8.30
N THR A 106 10.00 7.59 8.94
CA THR A 106 9.35 6.70 9.91
C THR A 106 8.92 5.43 9.19
N PHE A 107 9.26 4.26 9.74
CA PHE A 107 8.89 2.99 9.11
C PHE A 107 8.50 1.94 10.15
N HIS A 108 7.67 1.00 9.70
CA HIS A 108 7.20 -0.12 10.48
C HIS A 108 7.52 -1.40 9.72
N GLU A 109 8.14 -2.36 10.38
CA GLU A 109 8.45 -3.66 9.81
C GLU A 109 7.36 -4.65 10.18
N ILE A 110 6.74 -5.25 9.17
CA ILE A 110 5.63 -6.19 9.34
C ILE A 110 6.06 -7.52 8.70
N PRO A 111 6.08 -8.64 9.44
CA PRO A 111 6.40 -9.95 8.85
C PRO A 111 5.18 -10.50 8.10
N ALA A 112 4.73 -9.78 7.07
CA ALA A 112 3.47 -10.04 6.39
C ALA A 112 3.45 -11.40 5.69
N THR A 113 4.53 -11.77 5.00
CA THR A 113 4.63 -13.05 4.31
C THR A 113 4.60 -14.22 5.29
N SER A 114 5.38 -14.16 6.38
CA SER A 114 5.37 -15.17 7.42
C SER A 114 4.00 -15.28 8.09
N GLU A 115 3.40 -14.15 8.41
CA GLU A 115 2.09 -14.09 9.06
C GLU A 115 1.01 -14.68 8.17
N ALA A 116 1.04 -14.37 6.88
CA ALA A 116 0.10 -14.93 5.92
C ALA A 116 0.26 -16.44 5.82
N ARG A 117 1.50 -16.95 5.81
CA ARG A 117 1.79 -18.37 5.71
C ARG A 117 1.37 -19.13 6.97
N THR A 118 1.75 -18.62 8.14
CA THR A 118 1.56 -19.37 9.40
C THR A 118 0.16 -19.21 9.97
N THR A 119 -0.41 -18.01 9.93
CA THR A 119 -1.72 -17.73 10.55
C THR A 119 -2.87 -17.95 9.57
N LEU A 120 -2.69 -17.55 8.30
CA LEU A 120 -3.76 -17.61 7.30
C LEU A 120 -3.58 -18.77 6.31
N GLY A 121 -2.44 -19.43 6.33
CA GLY A 121 -2.16 -20.60 5.51
C GLY A 121 -1.89 -20.32 4.03
N LYS A 122 -1.86 -19.06 3.62
CA LYS A 122 -1.66 -18.67 2.22
C LYS A 122 -0.77 -17.44 2.11
N VAL A 123 0.38 -17.59 1.49
CA VAL A 123 1.33 -16.49 1.27
C VAL A 123 0.72 -15.36 0.43
N ILE A 124 -0.17 -15.71 -0.51
CA ILE A 124 -0.78 -14.74 -1.41
C ILE A 124 -1.58 -13.65 -0.69
N VAL A 125 -2.03 -13.89 0.54
CA VAL A 125 -2.78 -12.89 1.31
C VAL A 125 -1.90 -11.96 2.14
N ALA A 126 -0.59 -11.96 1.91
CA ALA A 126 0.31 -11.03 2.58
C ALA A 126 -0.10 -9.57 2.31
N ASN A 127 -0.67 -9.26 1.14
CA ASN A 127 -1.19 -7.94 0.83
C ASN A 127 -2.30 -7.50 1.80
N ILE A 128 -3.13 -8.44 2.23
CA ILE A 128 -4.21 -8.16 3.19
C ILE A 128 -3.62 -7.87 4.58
N VAL A 129 -2.59 -8.61 4.97
CA VAL A 129 -1.87 -8.34 6.22
C VAL A 129 -1.29 -6.92 6.19
N MET A 130 -0.67 -6.53 5.08
CA MET A 130 -0.12 -5.19 4.94
C MET A 130 -1.20 -4.11 4.98
N LEU A 131 -2.38 -4.36 4.39
CA LEU A 131 -3.51 -3.42 4.49
C LEU A 131 -3.95 -3.21 5.94
N GLY A 132 -4.06 -4.28 6.70
CA GLY A 132 -4.40 -4.18 8.12
C GLY A 132 -3.37 -3.38 8.91
N ALA A 133 -2.09 -3.63 8.66
CA ALA A 133 -1.01 -2.88 9.29
C ALA A 133 -1.04 -1.41 8.91
N LEU A 134 -1.30 -1.12 7.64
CA LEU A 134 -1.41 0.25 7.12
C LEU A 134 -2.51 1.03 7.87
N VAL A 135 -3.68 0.44 7.99
CA VAL A 135 -4.81 1.08 8.66
C VAL A 135 -4.50 1.27 10.15
N ALA A 136 -3.89 0.29 10.80
CA ALA A 136 -3.51 0.39 12.21
C ALA A 136 -2.47 1.49 12.46
N ALA A 137 -1.51 1.63 11.55
CA ALA A 137 -0.42 2.61 11.69
C ALA A 137 -0.84 4.03 11.33
N THR A 138 -1.76 4.21 10.39
CA THR A 138 -2.06 5.52 9.81
C THR A 138 -3.48 6.02 10.07
N GLY A 139 -4.44 5.11 10.30
CA GLY A 139 -5.84 5.50 10.43
C GLY A 139 -6.42 6.12 9.17
N ILE A 140 -5.84 5.82 8.00
CA ILE A 140 -6.24 6.44 6.73
C ILE A 140 -7.70 6.13 6.35
N VAL A 141 -8.20 4.97 6.76
CA VAL A 141 -9.61 4.60 6.70
C VAL A 141 -9.99 3.97 8.03
N SER A 142 -11.28 3.84 8.32
CA SER A 142 -11.74 3.18 9.54
C SER A 142 -11.55 1.67 9.48
N ASP A 143 -11.47 1.03 10.64
CA ASP A 143 -11.35 -0.43 10.73
C ASP A 143 -12.57 -1.10 10.09
N GLY A 144 -13.76 -0.59 10.33
CA GLY A 144 -14.98 -1.12 9.73
C GLY A 144 -15.00 -1.00 8.21
N ALA A 145 -14.47 0.09 7.68
CA ALA A 145 -14.39 0.30 6.23
C ALA A 145 -13.46 -0.71 5.56
N ILE A 146 -12.28 -0.92 6.12
CA ILE A 146 -11.32 -1.86 5.52
C ILE A 146 -11.82 -3.31 5.61
N GLU A 147 -12.47 -3.67 6.71
CA GLU A 147 -13.07 -5.00 6.84
C GLU A 147 -14.12 -5.26 5.78
N LYS A 148 -15.04 -4.31 5.58
CA LYS A 148 -16.07 -4.43 4.56
C LYS A 148 -15.50 -4.51 3.16
N ALA A 149 -14.50 -3.69 2.86
CA ALA A 149 -13.87 -3.68 1.55
C ALA A 149 -13.14 -5.00 1.26
N VAL A 150 -12.48 -5.58 2.26
CA VAL A 150 -11.82 -6.89 2.14
C VAL A 150 -12.85 -7.99 1.90
N LEU A 151 -13.96 -7.99 2.63
CA LEU A 151 -15.01 -8.99 2.47
C LEU A 151 -15.70 -8.90 1.12
N ASP A 152 -15.78 -7.72 0.54
CA ASP A 152 -16.38 -7.49 -0.78
C ASP A 152 -15.43 -7.78 -1.95
N SER A 153 -14.19 -8.08 -1.66
CA SER A 153 -13.18 -8.30 -2.71
C SER A 153 -13.09 -9.75 -3.20
#